data_9f20741dc17f1eebfb0a51d0cf1c928c
#
_entry.id   9f20741dc17f1eebfb0a51d0cf1c928c
#
_cell.length_a   1.000
_cell.length_b   1.000
_cell.length_c   1.000
_cell.angle_alpha   90.00
_cell.angle_beta   90.00
_cell.angle_gamma   90.00
#
_symmetry.space_group_name_H-M   'P 1'
#
loop_
_entity.id
_entity.type
_entity.pdbx_description
1 polymer ?
#
loop_
_entity_poly.entity_id
_entity_poly.type
_entity_poly.pdbx_seq_one_letter_code
_entity_poly.pdbx_strand_id
1 'polypeptide(L)'
;MKSSRRDFLVGAGSVAGFAAGAGLVMPGEMFGAMRADEPSGKSIDPDAALKKLMDGNARFVKGQVKAAGRKPEDFKMLAKAQYPEAIIVSCSDSRVAPEILFDTGVGDIFVIRVAGNVVYGSGVMVKGSIEYGVAELNVPLIVVLGHSACGAVKAAIQHLHDKDSLPGAINGLVELVKPAVTQSAGMPGDPLDNAIKKNVEIGVGRLKELEPIVGPKAKAGKLKIVGGVYDLTTGAVTLV
;
A
#
# COMPACT_ATOMS: atom_id res chain seq x y z
N MET A 1 19.99 -24.50 -37.86
CA MET A 1 21.12 -23.62 -37.51
C MET A 1 20.86 -23.08 -36.09
N LYS A 2 21.66 -23.51 -35.14
CA LYS A 2 21.56 -23.11 -33.70
C LYS A 2 22.44 -21.87 -33.51
N SER A 3 21.84 -20.70 -33.27
CA SER A 3 22.58 -19.49 -32.90
C SER A 3 23.03 -19.59 -31.45
N SER A 4 24.32 -19.43 -31.23
CA SER A 4 24.99 -19.55 -29.93
C SER A 4 24.97 -18.22 -29.20
N ARG A 5 24.75 -18.27 -27.87
CA ARG A 5 24.75 -17.13 -26.94
C ARG A 5 26.08 -16.37 -26.80
N ARG A 6 27.06 -16.64 -27.67
CA ARG A 6 28.42 -16.05 -27.61
C ARG A 6 28.65 -14.82 -28.48
N ASP A 7 27.72 -14.47 -29.37
CA ASP A 7 27.93 -13.39 -30.35
C ASP A 7 27.51 -12.00 -29.91
N PHE A 8 27.21 -11.81 -28.61
CA PHE A 8 26.75 -10.52 -28.07
C PHE A 8 27.86 -9.66 -27.39
N LEU A 9 29.10 -10.09 -27.39
CA LEU A 9 30.15 -9.41 -26.61
C LEU A 9 31.39 -8.96 -27.45
N VAL A 10 31.28 -8.67 -28.72
CA VAL A 10 32.39 -8.08 -29.50
C VAL A 10 31.88 -6.85 -30.26
N GLY A 11 32.07 -5.68 -29.65
CA GLY A 11 31.76 -4.39 -30.25
C GLY A 11 32.30 -3.22 -29.39
N ALA A 12 33.57 -3.35 -28.94
CA ALA A 12 34.28 -2.22 -28.33
C ALA A 12 35.17 -1.57 -29.39
N GLY A 13 34.64 -0.53 -30.04
CA GLY A 13 35.36 0.37 -30.95
C GLY A 13 35.80 1.63 -30.21
N SER A 14 37.12 1.82 -30.17
CA SER A 14 37.85 2.96 -29.64
C SER A 14 37.41 4.30 -30.28
N VAL A 15 37.17 5.35 -29.48
CA VAL A 15 37.31 6.73 -29.91
C VAL A 15 38.06 7.53 -28.85
N ALA A 16 39.13 8.14 -29.33
CA ALA A 16 40.09 8.96 -28.60
C ALA A 16 39.51 10.28 -28.06
N GLY A 17 40.06 10.70 -26.98
CA GLY A 17 40.13 11.95 -26.27
C GLY A 17 39.50 13.21 -26.80
N PHE A 18 38.84 13.90 -25.86
CA PHE A 18 38.88 15.34 -25.73
C PHE A 18 38.93 15.72 -24.25
N ALA A 19 39.84 16.61 -23.95
CA ALA A 19 40.17 17.05 -22.59
C ALA A 19 39.29 18.21 -22.10
N ALA A 20 39.16 18.26 -20.77
CA ALA A 20 38.99 19.43 -19.92
C ALA A 20 37.66 20.19 -19.92
N GLY A 21 36.97 20.04 -18.79
CA GLY A 21 35.90 20.91 -18.33
C GLY A 21 35.27 20.31 -17.10
N ALA A 22 35.96 20.36 -15.95
CA ALA A 22 35.40 19.89 -14.67
C ALA A 22 34.36 20.93 -14.19
N GLY A 23 33.11 20.72 -14.60
CA GLY A 23 31.93 21.29 -13.97
C GLY A 23 31.36 20.27 -13.00
N LEU A 24 31.49 20.53 -11.72
CA LEU A 24 30.86 19.74 -10.64
C LEU A 24 29.33 19.89 -10.77
N VAL A 25 28.67 19.00 -11.50
CA VAL A 25 27.20 18.98 -11.56
C VAL A 25 26.73 18.39 -10.25
N MET A 26 26.11 19.22 -9.43
CA MET A 26 25.45 18.82 -8.19
C MET A 26 24.30 17.86 -8.49
N PRO A 27 24.07 16.82 -7.64
CA PRO A 27 23.03 15.79 -7.89
C PRO A 27 21.57 16.30 -7.82
N GLY A 28 21.35 17.61 -7.66
CA GLY A 28 20.01 18.18 -7.48
C GLY A 28 19.21 18.43 -8.75
N GLU A 29 19.84 18.46 -9.95
CA GLU A 29 19.14 18.83 -11.17
C GLU A 29 18.62 17.65 -12.00
N MET A 30 18.99 16.42 -11.65
CA MET A 30 18.56 15.23 -12.40
C MET A 30 17.14 14.79 -12.08
N PHE A 31 16.54 15.26 -10.98
CA PHE A 31 15.14 15.00 -10.63
C PHE A 31 14.14 16.06 -11.12
N GLY A 32 14.63 17.15 -11.72
CA GLY A 32 13.78 18.25 -12.22
C GLY A 32 13.10 17.99 -13.56
N ALA A 33 13.52 16.99 -14.32
CA ALA A 33 13.06 16.77 -15.70
C ALA A 33 11.91 15.75 -15.87
N MET A 34 11.42 15.16 -14.77
CA MET A 34 10.28 14.24 -14.79
C MET A 34 9.01 14.85 -14.16
N ARG A 35 8.89 16.15 -14.10
CA ARG A 35 7.57 16.77 -13.94
C ARG A 35 6.85 16.69 -15.29
N ALA A 36 6.38 15.51 -15.61
CA ALA A 36 5.24 15.37 -16.50
C ALA A 36 4.12 16.24 -15.91
N ASP A 37 3.42 16.96 -16.77
CA ASP A 37 2.32 17.88 -16.49
C ASP A 37 1.60 17.60 -15.18
N GLU A 38 1.53 18.65 -14.30
CA GLU A 38 0.84 18.53 -13.03
C GLU A 38 -0.53 17.86 -13.26
N PRO A 39 -0.86 16.79 -12.52
CA PRO A 39 -2.17 16.18 -12.67
C PRO A 39 -3.22 17.25 -12.41
N SER A 40 -3.99 17.60 -13.45
CA SER A 40 -5.07 18.59 -13.40
C SER A 40 -6.27 18.13 -12.57
N GLY A 41 -6.14 16.99 -11.86
CA GLY A 41 -7.11 16.53 -10.89
C GLY A 41 -6.99 17.34 -9.60
N LYS A 42 -8.05 18.08 -9.23
CA LYS A 42 -8.13 18.68 -7.89
C LYS A 42 -7.93 17.59 -6.85
N SER A 43 -6.89 17.72 -6.01
CA SER A 43 -6.74 16.89 -4.82
C SER A 43 -8.02 16.97 -3.99
N ILE A 44 -8.66 15.84 -3.76
CA ILE A 44 -9.82 15.76 -2.87
C ILE A 44 -9.36 16.00 -1.43
N ASP A 45 -10.22 16.58 -0.62
CA ASP A 45 -9.98 16.70 0.82
C ASP A 45 -9.87 15.30 1.47
N PRO A 46 -8.91 15.06 2.40
CA PRO A 46 -8.70 13.76 3.01
C PRO A 46 -9.93 13.18 3.73
N ASP A 47 -10.74 14.04 4.36
CA ASP A 47 -11.97 13.61 5.05
C ASP A 47 -13.07 13.27 4.04
N ALA A 48 -13.16 14.02 2.95
CA ALA A 48 -14.06 13.71 1.86
C ALA A 48 -13.69 12.38 1.17
N ALA A 49 -12.39 12.09 0.98
CA ALA A 49 -11.93 10.81 0.47
C ALA A 49 -12.33 9.65 1.39
N LEU A 50 -12.10 9.80 2.71
CA LEU A 50 -12.51 8.80 3.69
C LEU A 50 -14.02 8.58 3.68
N LYS A 51 -14.79 9.66 3.67
CA LYS A 51 -16.25 9.59 3.60
C LYS A 51 -16.72 8.85 2.35
N LYS A 52 -16.14 9.12 1.19
CA LYS A 52 -16.46 8.43 -0.08
C LYS A 52 -16.25 6.92 0.02
N LEU A 53 -15.12 6.48 0.62
CA LEU A 53 -14.86 5.06 0.87
C LEU A 53 -15.88 4.44 1.81
N MET A 54 -16.17 5.09 2.93
CA MET A 54 -17.13 4.56 3.91
C MET A 54 -18.57 4.52 3.37
N ASP A 55 -18.98 5.51 2.60
CA ASP A 55 -20.26 5.49 1.88
C ASP A 55 -20.32 4.33 0.87
N GLY A 56 -19.20 4.05 0.19
CA GLY A 56 -19.05 2.91 -0.71
C GLY A 56 -19.18 1.57 0.03
N ASN A 57 -18.51 1.42 1.16
CA ASN A 57 -18.67 0.24 2.00
C ASN A 57 -20.10 0.08 2.54
N ALA A 58 -20.75 1.17 2.93
CA ALA A 58 -22.16 1.10 3.35
C ALA A 58 -23.08 0.63 2.21
N ARG A 59 -22.81 1.00 0.95
CA ARG A 59 -23.56 0.45 -0.21
C ARG A 59 -23.27 -1.03 -0.42
N PHE A 60 -22.01 -1.43 -0.30
CA PHE A 60 -21.61 -2.85 -0.40
C PHE A 60 -22.35 -3.71 0.62
N VAL A 61 -22.34 -3.32 1.89
CA VAL A 61 -23.03 -4.03 2.99
C VAL A 61 -24.54 -4.15 2.72
N LYS A 62 -25.14 -3.13 2.13
CA LYS A 62 -26.59 -3.12 1.80
C LYS A 62 -26.92 -3.85 0.48
N GLY A 63 -25.94 -4.38 -0.24
CA GLY A 63 -26.15 -4.95 -1.58
C GLY A 63 -26.58 -3.92 -2.64
N GLN A 64 -26.28 -2.64 -2.44
CA GLN A 64 -26.68 -1.50 -3.30
C GLN A 64 -25.47 -0.90 -4.04
N VAL A 65 -24.54 -1.77 -4.47
CA VAL A 65 -23.32 -1.35 -5.18
C VAL A 65 -23.67 -0.65 -6.51
N LYS A 66 -22.94 0.40 -6.80
CA LYS A 66 -23.05 1.13 -8.08
C LYS A 66 -22.19 0.47 -9.17
N ALA A 67 -21.07 -0.12 -8.78
CA ALA A 67 -20.08 -0.75 -9.67
C ALA A 67 -19.65 0.19 -10.84
N ALA A 68 -19.63 1.50 -10.58
CA ALA A 68 -19.24 2.50 -11.57
C ALA A 68 -17.76 2.40 -11.92
N GLY A 69 -17.38 2.79 -13.13
CA GLY A 69 -15.98 2.83 -13.56
C GLY A 69 -15.34 1.46 -13.76
N ARG A 70 -16.12 0.41 -14.06
CA ARG A 70 -15.62 -0.98 -14.21
C ARG A 70 -15.84 -1.58 -15.58
N LYS A 71 -16.37 -0.81 -16.53
CA LYS A 71 -16.55 -1.25 -17.89
C LYS A 71 -15.31 -0.98 -18.73
N PRO A 72 -15.05 -1.76 -19.81
CA PRO A 72 -13.88 -1.56 -20.67
C PRO A 72 -13.73 -0.14 -21.22
N GLU A 73 -14.84 0.54 -21.50
CA GLU A 73 -14.84 1.93 -21.98
C GLU A 73 -14.32 2.93 -20.95
N ASP A 74 -14.52 2.69 -19.66
CA ASP A 74 -14.08 3.57 -18.56
C ASP A 74 -12.55 3.63 -18.48
N PHE A 75 -11.86 2.57 -18.87
CA PHE A 75 -10.39 2.47 -18.82
C PHE A 75 -9.70 3.38 -19.85
N LYS A 76 -10.34 3.73 -20.96
CA LYS A 76 -9.74 4.55 -22.01
C LYS A 76 -9.33 5.93 -21.51
N MET A 77 -10.13 6.51 -20.63
CA MET A 77 -9.84 7.82 -20.04
C MET A 77 -8.66 7.76 -19.05
N LEU A 78 -8.46 6.61 -18.40
CA LEU A 78 -7.42 6.39 -17.42
C LEU A 78 -6.10 5.91 -18.01
N ALA A 79 -6.06 5.60 -19.31
CA ALA A 79 -4.87 5.03 -19.96
C ALA A 79 -3.64 5.97 -19.92
N LYS A 80 -3.84 7.28 -19.82
CA LYS A 80 -2.77 8.29 -19.85
C LYS A 80 -2.27 8.66 -18.46
N ALA A 81 -3.12 8.62 -17.44
CA ALA A 81 -2.80 9.03 -16.07
C ALA A 81 -3.77 8.42 -15.07
N GLN A 82 -3.37 8.36 -13.79
CA GLN A 82 -4.19 7.92 -12.67
C GLN A 82 -4.27 9.01 -11.59
N TYR A 83 -5.42 9.12 -10.94
CA TYR A 83 -5.68 10.11 -9.89
C TYR A 83 -6.38 9.45 -8.70
N PRO A 84 -5.73 8.50 -8.01
CA PRO A 84 -6.36 7.80 -6.90
C PRO A 84 -6.59 8.74 -5.71
N GLU A 85 -7.75 8.59 -5.07
CA GLU A 85 -8.16 9.40 -3.93
C GLU A 85 -7.70 8.80 -2.59
N ALA A 86 -7.34 7.51 -2.60
CA ALA A 86 -6.83 6.83 -1.41
C ALA A 86 -5.82 5.73 -1.76
N ILE A 87 -4.86 5.51 -0.85
CA ILE A 87 -4.02 4.31 -0.82
C ILE A 87 -4.64 3.32 0.16
N ILE A 88 -4.86 2.08 -0.27
CA ILE A 88 -5.33 1.00 0.60
C ILE A 88 -4.19 0.00 0.78
N VAL A 89 -3.67 -0.11 2.01
CA VAL A 89 -2.70 -1.14 2.39
C VAL A 89 -3.45 -2.28 3.05
N SER A 90 -3.64 -3.38 2.33
CA SER A 90 -4.51 -4.49 2.77
C SER A 90 -3.84 -5.86 2.71
N CYS A 91 -4.52 -6.86 3.25
CA CYS A 91 -4.08 -8.23 3.16
C CYS A 91 -4.20 -8.78 1.72
N SER A 92 -3.27 -9.70 1.37
CA SER A 92 -3.36 -10.49 0.12
C SER A 92 -4.43 -11.57 0.16
N ASP A 93 -5.17 -11.73 1.25
CA ASP A 93 -6.26 -12.69 1.39
C ASP A 93 -7.25 -12.56 0.23
N SER A 94 -7.56 -13.67 -0.44
CA SER A 94 -8.39 -13.70 -1.66
C SER A 94 -9.81 -13.14 -1.47
N ARG A 95 -10.28 -13.07 -0.23
CA ARG A 95 -11.61 -12.55 0.14
C ARG A 95 -11.60 -11.04 0.36
N VAL A 96 -10.44 -10.40 0.37
CA VAL A 96 -10.28 -8.95 0.57
C VAL A 96 -10.00 -8.30 -0.79
N ALA A 97 -11.01 -7.71 -1.39
CA ALA A 97 -10.90 -6.97 -2.66
C ALA A 97 -11.32 -5.52 -2.43
N PRO A 98 -10.37 -4.60 -2.18
CA PRO A 98 -10.67 -3.22 -1.80
C PRO A 98 -11.62 -2.50 -2.74
N GLU A 99 -11.46 -2.67 -4.04
CA GLU A 99 -12.32 -2.04 -5.05
C GLU A 99 -13.79 -2.49 -4.94
N ILE A 100 -14.00 -3.75 -4.55
CA ILE A 100 -15.35 -4.31 -4.40
C ILE A 100 -15.97 -3.84 -3.09
N LEU A 101 -15.23 -3.99 -1.98
CA LEU A 101 -15.78 -3.69 -0.64
C LEU A 101 -16.01 -2.19 -0.39
N PHE A 102 -15.29 -1.32 -1.11
CA PHE A 102 -15.53 0.13 -1.07
C PHE A 102 -16.37 0.65 -2.25
N ASP A 103 -16.87 -0.24 -3.09
CA ASP A 103 -17.68 0.10 -4.28
C ASP A 103 -17.05 1.23 -5.10
N THR A 104 -15.73 1.10 -5.39
CA THR A 104 -14.96 2.06 -6.18
C THR A 104 -14.75 1.57 -7.61
N GLY A 105 -14.48 2.49 -8.51
CA GLY A 105 -14.08 2.21 -9.89
C GLY A 105 -12.58 1.94 -10.02
N VAL A 106 -12.17 1.54 -11.23
CA VAL A 106 -10.76 1.43 -11.58
C VAL A 106 -10.13 2.82 -11.59
N GLY A 107 -8.96 2.96 -10.97
CA GLY A 107 -8.25 4.23 -10.86
C GLY A 107 -8.63 5.08 -9.66
N ASP A 108 -9.72 4.76 -8.94
CA ASP A 108 -10.16 5.52 -7.76
C ASP A 108 -9.27 5.30 -6.54
N ILE A 109 -8.66 4.11 -6.42
CA ILE A 109 -7.81 3.76 -5.29
C ILE A 109 -6.50 3.12 -5.75
N PHE A 110 -5.41 3.38 -5.01
CA PHE A 110 -4.11 2.78 -5.19
C PHE A 110 -3.94 1.65 -4.18
N VAL A 111 -3.87 0.39 -4.65
CA VAL A 111 -3.96 -0.78 -3.77
C VAL A 111 -2.60 -1.45 -3.61
N ILE A 112 -2.18 -1.63 -2.35
CA ILE A 112 -0.99 -2.37 -1.96
C ILE A 112 -1.44 -3.54 -1.11
N ARG A 113 -1.12 -4.78 -1.54
CA ARG A 113 -1.54 -6.00 -0.85
C ARG A 113 -0.35 -6.86 -0.45
N VAL A 114 -0.29 -7.19 0.82
CA VAL A 114 0.70 -8.09 1.42
C VAL A 114 0.04 -8.90 2.51
N ALA A 115 0.38 -10.18 2.65
CA ALA A 115 -0.22 -11.03 3.68
C ALA A 115 -0.10 -10.38 5.07
N GLY A 116 -1.21 -10.31 5.82
CA GLY A 116 -1.28 -9.63 7.11
C GLY A 116 -1.23 -8.11 7.05
N ASN A 117 -1.44 -7.47 5.91
CA ASN A 117 -1.42 -6.00 5.72
C ASN A 117 -0.21 -5.30 6.38
N VAL A 118 0.96 -5.95 6.34
CA VAL A 118 2.17 -5.49 7.03
C VAL A 118 2.77 -4.28 6.31
N VAL A 119 2.98 -3.19 7.03
CA VAL A 119 3.56 -1.95 6.49
C VAL A 119 5.08 -1.93 6.68
N TYR A 120 5.56 -2.34 7.86
CA TYR A 120 6.96 -2.23 8.25
C TYR A 120 7.68 -3.57 8.13
N GLY A 121 8.96 -3.51 7.70
CA GLY A 121 9.78 -4.72 7.54
C GLY A 121 9.46 -5.53 6.28
N SER A 122 8.39 -5.21 5.56
CA SER A 122 7.99 -5.85 4.30
C SER A 122 8.89 -5.48 3.11
N GLY A 123 10.04 -4.84 3.40
CA GLY A 123 11.03 -4.46 2.41
C GLY A 123 10.72 -3.15 1.67
N VAL A 124 11.65 -2.78 0.78
CA VAL A 124 11.60 -1.53 0.02
C VAL A 124 10.38 -1.45 -0.91
N MET A 125 9.85 -2.57 -1.37
CA MET A 125 8.75 -2.58 -2.35
C MET A 125 7.44 -2.04 -1.80
N VAL A 126 7.03 -2.49 -0.61
CA VAL A 126 5.79 -2.02 0.03
C VAL A 126 5.93 -0.55 0.44
N LYS A 127 7.04 -0.22 1.10
CA LYS A 127 7.34 1.15 1.53
C LYS A 127 7.42 2.10 0.33
N GLY A 128 8.19 1.75 -0.69
CA GLY A 128 8.35 2.57 -1.90
C GLY A 128 7.05 2.76 -2.67
N SER A 129 6.18 1.74 -2.71
CA SER A 129 4.84 1.88 -3.32
C SER A 129 3.97 2.88 -2.56
N ILE A 130 4.02 2.88 -1.22
CA ILE A 130 3.30 3.86 -0.39
C ILE A 130 3.85 5.27 -0.65
N GLU A 131 5.17 5.43 -0.59
CA GLU A 131 5.85 6.70 -0.83
C GLU A 131 5.56 7.24 -2.23
N TYR A 132 5.55 6.38 -3.25
CA TYR A 132 5.17 6.74 -4.63
C TYR A 132 3.75 7.32 -4.69
N GLY A 133 2.77 6.62 -4.12
CA GLY A 133 1.39 7.12 -4.08
C GLY A 133 1.25 8.48 -3.39
N VAL A 134 2.03 8.69 -2.32
CA VAL A 134 2.02 9.95 -1.56
C VAL A 134 2.81 11.06 -2.26
N ALA A 135 3.98 10.77 -2.83
CA ALA A 135 4.86 11.77 -3.42
C ALA A 135 4.47 12.14 -4.85
N GLU A 136 4.29 11.12 -5.70
CA GLU A 136 4.10 11.29 -7.14
C GLU A 136 2.63 11.45 -7.53
N LEU A 137 1.72 10.71 -6.84
CA LEU A 137 0.29 10.77 -7.15
C LEU A 137 -0.48 11.75 -6.24
N ASN A 138 0.18 12.34 -5.23
CA ASN A 138 -0.42 13.26 -4.28
C ASN A 138 -1.69 12.74 -3.60
N VAL A 139 -1.75 11.43 -3.31
CA VAL A 139 -2.90 10.80 -2.67
C VAL A 139 -3.06 11.33 -1.25
N PRO A 140 -4.26 11.85 -0.88
CA PRO A 140 -4.45 12.53 0.39
C PRO A 140 -4.82 11.60 1.57
N LEU A 141 -5.10 10.32 1.30
CA LEU A 141 -5.58 9.38 2.31
C LEU A 141 -4.84 8.04 2.21
N ILE A 142 -4.41 7.49 3.36
CA ILE A 142 -3.98 6.11 3.49
C ILE A 142 -4.91 5.38 4.45
N VAL A 143 -5.40 4.20 4.05
CA VAL A 143 -6.14 3.28 4.91
C VAL A 143 -5.33 2.01 5.08
N VAL A 144 -4.92 1.70 6.31
CA VAL A 144 -4.39 0.39 6.68
C VAL A 144 -5.57 -0.51 7.01
N LEU A 145 -5.84 -1.49 6.15
CA LEU A 145 -7.03 -2.32 6.21
C LEU A 145 -6.67 -3.76 6.63
N GLY A 146 -6.96 -4.10 7.88
CA GLY A 146 -7.00 -5.47 8.37
C GLY A 146 -8.34 -6.15 8.04
N HIS A 147 -8.46 -7.43 8.39
CA HIS A 147 -9.73 -8.16 8.21
C HIS A 147 -9.89 -9.26 9.25
N SER A 148 -11.13 -9.60 9.58
CA SER A 148 -11.46 -10.71 10.48
C SER A 148 -10.90 -12.04 9.95
N ALA A 149 -10.59 -12.96 10.86
CA ALA A 149 -10.06 -14.28 10.54
C ALA A 149 -8.78 -14.27 9.65
N CYS A 150 -7.90 -13.28 9.84
CA CYS A 150 -6.65 -13.15 9.07
C CYS A 150 -5.70 -14.32 9.33
N GLY A 151 -5.37 -15.08 8.28
CA GLY A 151 -4.50 -16.25 8.38
C GLY A 151 -3.07 -15.92 8.84
N ALA A 152 -2.51 -14.78 8.41
CA ALA A 152 -1.18 -14.35 8.83
C ALA A 152 -1.12 -14.01 10.32
N VAL A 153 -2.17 -13.38 10.87
CA VAL A 153 -2.26 -13.07 12.31
C VAL A 153 -2.49 -14.34 13.11
N LYS A 154 -3.34 -15.25 12.64
CA LYS A 154 -3.54 -16.57 13.25
C LYS A 154 -2.24 -17.37 13.31
N ALA A 155 -1.46 -17.39 12.21
CA ALA A 155 -0.15 -18.04 12.18
C ALA A 155 0.80 -17.39 13.20
N ALA A 156 0.83 -16.06 13.33
CA ALA A 156 1.68 -15.38 14.31
C ALA A 156 1.30 -15.74 15.76
N ILE A 157 0.03 -15.89 16.09
CA ILE A 157 -0.43 -16.36 17.40
C ILE A 157 0.06 -17.79 17.65
N GLN A 158 -0.14 -18.70 16.69
CA GLN A 158 0.22 -20.11 16.81
C GLN A 158 1.72 -20.28 17.03
N HIS A 159 2.55 -19.71 16.14
CA HIS A 159 4.00 -19.90 16.17
C HIS A 159 4.72 -19.10 17.29
N LEU A 160 4.07 -18.07 17.83
CA LEU A 160 4.54 -17.44 19.07
C LEU A 160 4.29 -18.36 20.28
N HIS A 161 3.14 -19.04 20.32
CA HIS A 161 2.79 -20.00 21.36
C HIS A 161 3.70 -21.24 21.31
N ASP A 162 3.86 -21.81 20.13
CA ASP A 162 4.62 -23.06 19.91
C ASP A 162 6.13 -22.84 20.00
N LYS A 163 6.59 -21.58 19.97
CA LYS A 163 8.02 -21.18 19.99
C LYS A 163 8.84 -21.86 18.90
N ASP A 164 8.22 -22.10 17.76
CA ASP A 164 8.85 -22.70 16.58
C ASP A 164 9.08 -21.65 15.47
N SER A 165 9.64 -22.09 14.36
CA SER A 165 9.88 -21.25 13.18
C SER A 165 9.26 -21.87 11.94
N LEU A 166 8.81 -21.01 11.04
CA LEU A 166 8.25 -21.41 9.75
C LEU A 166 9.33 -21.50 8.67
N PRO A 167 9.16 -22.36 7.66
CA PRO A 167 10.14 -22.47 6.57
C PRO A 167 10.12 -21.23 5.67
N GLY A 168 11.30 -20.90 5.11
CA GLY A 168 11.47 -19.88 4.09
C GLY A 168 11.06 -18.47 4.54
N ALA A 169 10.55 -17.69 3.60
CA ALA A 169 10.16 -16.30 3.83
C ALA A 169 8.90 -16.14 4.70
N ILE A 170 8.11 -17.18 4.91
CA ILE A 170 6.91 -17.15 5.76
C ILE A 170 7.29 -16.80 7.19
N ASN A 171 8.42 -17.31 7.69
CA ASN A 171 8.91 -16.97 9.02
C ASN A 171 9.09 -15.45 9.20
N GLY A 172 9.78 -14.81 8.24
CA GLY A 172 9.96 -13.36 8.27
C GLY A 172 8.65 -12.58 8.26
N LEU A 173 7.66 -13.04 7.51
CA LEU A 173 6.33 -12.43 7.50
C LEU A 173 5.65 -12.53 8.86
N VAL A 174 5.67 -13.71 9.48
CA VAL A 174 5.05 -13.95 10.80
C VAL A 174 5.75 -13.12 11.89
N GLU A 175 7.08 -13.02 11.85
CA GLU A 175 7.85 -12.17 12.77
C GLU A 175 7.41 -10.69 12.73
N LEU A 176 7.01 -10.18 11.57
CA LEU A 176 6.51 -8.81 11.44
C LEU A 176 5.14 -8.59 12.10
N VAL A 177 4.34 -9.65 12.24
CA VAL A 177 3.02 -9.60 12.89
C VAL A 177 3.10 -9.89 14.40
N LYS A 178 4.10 -10.64 14.87
CA LYS A 178 4.28 -11.00 16.30
C LYS A 178 4.17 -9.81 17.27
N PRO A 179 4.69 -8.61 16.98
CA PRO A 179 4.50 -7.46 17.88
C PRO A 179 3.04 -7.14 18.18
N ALA A 180 2.13 -7.32 17.21
CA ALA A 180 0.71 -7.10 17.41
C ALA A 180 0.11 -8.13 18.38
N VAL A 181 0.50 -9.40 18.24
CA VAL A 181 0.10 -10.48 19.16
C VAL A 181 0.58 -10.21 20.57
N THR A 182 1.86 -9.84 20.74
CA THR A 182 2.45 -9.57 22.04
C THR A 182 1.79 -8.36 22.72
N GLN A 183 1.54 -7.28 21.98
CA GLN A 183 0.95 -6.05 22.52
C GLN A 183 -0.55 -6.17 22.82
N SER A 184 -1.24 -7.12 22.20
CA SER A 184 -2.66 -7.39 22.48
C SER A 184 -2.89 -8.50 23.49
N ALA A 185 -1.82 -9.13 24.00
CA ALA A 185 -1.93 -10.20 24.99
C ALA A 185 -2.63 -9.72 26.27
N GLY A 186 -3.57 -10.51 26.78
CA GLY A 186 -4.34 -10.19 27.97
C GLY A 186 -5.45 -9.14 27.80
N MET A 187 -5.64 -8.60 26.61
CA MET A 187 -6.80 -7.73 26.34
C MET A 187 -8.11 -8.54 26.41
N PRO A 188 -9.21 -7.95 26.92
CA PRO A 188 -10.50 -8.63 26.96
C PRO A 188 -11.03 -8.87 25.52
N GLY A 189 -11.78 -9.98 25.34
CA GLY A 189 -12.37 -10.36 24.06
C GLY A 189 -11.59 -11.45 23.32
N ASP A 190 -11.84 -11.59 22.03
CA ASP A 190 -11.18 -12.58 21.19
C ASP A 190 -9.71 -12.20 20.89
N PRO A 191 -8.74 -13.08 21.22
CA PRO A 191 -7.32 -12.78 21.01
C PRO A 191 -6.94 -12.52 19.55
N LEU A 192 -7.59 -13.19 18.59
CA LEU A 192 -7.33 -12.99 17.17
C LEU A 192 -7.80 -11.60 16.72
N ASP A 193 -9.02 -11.22 17.12
CA ASP A 193 -9.58 -9.90 16.79
C ASP A 193 -8.74 -8.77 17.41
N ASN A 194 -8.31 -8.95 18.66
CA ASN A 194 -7.43 -8.00 19.35
C ASN A 194 -6.09 -7.84 18.61
N ALA A 195 -5.47 -8.96 18.20
CA ALA A 195 -4.22 -8.93 17.46
C ALA A 195 -4.38 -8.32 16.06
N ILE A 196 -5.50 -8.57 15.37
CA ILE A 196 -5.82 -7.94 14.07
C ILE A 196 -5.91 -6.42 14.21
N LYS A 197 -6.69 -5.92 15.18
CA LYS A 197 -6.81 -4.49 15.46
C LYS A 197 -5.45 -3.87 15.80
N LYS A 198 -4.70 -4.51 16.68
CA LYS A 198 -3.37 -4.05 17.08
C LYS A 198 -2.40 -4.00 15.90
N ASN A 199 -2.44 -4.96 14.98
CA ASN A 199 -1.61 -4.95 13.78
C ASN A 199 -1.93 -3.75 12.86
N VAL A 200 -3.21 -3.40 12.73
CA VAL A 200 -3.64 -2.20 12.01
C VAL A 200 -3.14 -0.93 12.71
N GLU A 201 -3.31 -0.82 14.02
CA GLU A 201 -2.85 0.34 14.82
C GLU A 201 -1.32 0.54 14.69
N ILE A 202 -0.54 -0.54 14.78
CA ILE A 202 0.91 -0.52 14.59
C ILE A 202 1.25 -0.03 13.17
N GLY A 203 0.55 -0.52 12.16
CA GLY A 203 0.72 -0.08 10.77
C GLY A 203 0.49 1.42 10.61
N VAL A 204 -0.61 1.94 11.16
CA VAL A 204 -0.94 3.37 11.16
C VAL A 204 0.13 4.19 11.88
N GLY A 205 0.57 3.77 13.08
CA GLY A 205 1.61 4.45 13.85
C GLY A 205 2.92 4.56 13.06
N ARG A 206 3.35 3.46 12.45
CA ARG A 206 4.58 3.41 11.65
C ARG A 206 4.54 4.29 10.40
N LEU A 207 3.38 4.38 9.75
CA LEU A 207 3.20 5.29 8.61
C LEU A 207 3.29 6.76 9.04
N LYS A 208 2.73 7.12 10.19
CA LYS A 208 2.81 8.49 10.72
C LYS A 208 4.23 8.92 11.06
N GLU A 209 5.12 7.96 11.33
CA GLU A 209 6.54 8.18 11.64
C GLU A 209 7.45 7.94 10.42
N LEU A 210 6.92 7.54 9.29
CA LEU A 210 7.71 7.17 8.12
C LEU A 210 8.32 8.39 7.43
N GLU A 211 9.60 8.58 7.67
CA GLU A 211 10.43 9.62 7.01
C GLU A 211 11.01 9.09 5.68
N PRO A 212 11.36 9.95 4.72
CA PRO A 212 11.21 11.43 4.77
C PRO A 212 9.92 11.96 4.11
N ILE A 213 8.99 11.14 3.66
CA ILE A 213 7.87 11.55 2.79
C ILE A 213 6.52 11.52 3.53
N VAL A 214 6.14 10.36 4.06
CA VAL A 214 4.79 10.11 4.58
C VAL A 214 4.56 10.87 5.89
N GLY A 215 5.46 10.72 6.86
CA GLY A 215 5.37 11.36 8.17
C GLY A 215 5.27 12.88 8.09
N PRO A 216 6.15 13.57 7.35
CA PRO A 216 6.07 15.02 7.18
C PRO A 216 4.74 15.49 6.56
N LYS A 217 4.23 14.80 5.53
CA LYS A 217 2.93 15.17 4.94
C LYS A 217 1.77 14.94 5.92
N ALA A 218 1.82 13.87 6.72
CA ALA A 218 0.82 13.61 7.76
C ALA A 218 0.85 14.68 8.86
N LYS A 219 2.05 15.04 9.36
CA LYS A 219 2.23 16.12 10.37
C LYS A 219 1.75 17.47 9.85
N ALA A 220 1.90 17.74 8.55
CA ALA A 220 1.43 18.98 7.91
C ALA A 220 -0.09 18.98 7.63
N GLY A 221 -0.84 17.95 7.99
CA GLY A 221 -2.29 17.83 7.72
C GLY A 221 -2.64 17.62 6.24
N LYS A 222 -1.66 17.35 5.38
CA LYS A 222 -1.85 17.14 3.93
C LYS A 222 -2.14 15.68 3.58
N LEU A 223 -1.94 14.77 4.53
CA LEU A 223 -2.17 13.34 4.39
C LEU A 223 -2.86 12.82 5.63
N LYS A 224 -4.02 12.20 5.46
CA LYS A 224 -4.72 11.47 6.52
C LYS A 224 -4.34 10.00 6.50
N ILE A 225 -4.06 9.42 7.67
CA ILE A 225 -3.73 8.00 7.81
C ILE A 225 -4.67 7.42 8.85
N VAL A 226 -5.46 6.44 8.45
CA VAL A 226 -6.45 5.76 9.31
C VAL A 226 -6.27 4.25 9.25
N GLY A 227 -6.77 3.58 10.28
CA GLY A 227 -6.89 2.13 10.34
C GLY A 227 -8.34 1.69 10.21
N GLY A 228 -8.57 0.52 9.63
CA GLY A 228 -9.86 -0.13 9.59
C GLY A 228 -9.75 -1.64 9.61
N VAL A 229 -10.80 -2.30 10.05
CA VAL A 229 -10.94 -3.76 10.01
C VAL A 229 -12.19 -4.13 9.21
N TYR A 230 -12.00 -4.93 8.19
CA TYR A 230 -13.04 -5.49 7.33
C TYR A 230 -13.54 -6.80 7.93
N ASP A 231 -14.81 -6.89 8.22
CA ASP A 231 -15.46 -8.11 8.68
C ASP A 231 -15.92 -8.95 7.49
N LEU A 232 -15.34 -10.15 7.35
CA LEU A 232 -15.64 -11.07 6.25
C LEU A 232 -17.06 -11.63 6.26
N THR A 233 -17.76 -11.57 7.40
CA THR A 233 -19.11 -12.12 7.56
C THR A 233 -20.16 -11.10 7.14
N THR A 234 -19.95 -9.83 7.55
CA THR A 234 -20.94 -8.77 7.35
C THR A 234 -20.62 -7.89 6.15
N GLY A 235 -19.37 -7.89 5.70
CA GLY A 235 -18.88 -6.98 4.67
C GLY A 235 -18.57 -5.56 5.18
N ALA A 236 -18.73 -5.30 6.48
CA ALA A 236 -18.54 -3.99 7.05
C ALA A 236 -17.08 -3.67 7.34
N VAL A 237 -16.69 -2.43 7.12
CA VAL A 237 -15.40 -1.86 7.57
C VAL A 237 -15.66 -0.98 8.79
N THR A 238 -14.97 -1.27 9.89
CA THR A 238 -14.99 -0.45 11.12
C THR A 238 -13.64 0.24 11.28
N LEU A 239 -13.63 1.55 11.47
CA LEU A 239 -12.40 2.30 11.77
C LEU A 239 -11.92 2.00 13.19
N VAL A 240 -10.59 1.96 13.38
CA VAL A 240 -9.91 1.66 14.63
C VAL A 240 -8.84 2.69 14.96
#